data_23a3c1c8950d7743f86d8beb6df16fc7
#
_entry.id   23a3c1c8950d7743f86d8beb6df16fc7
#
_cell.length_a   1.000
_cell.length_b   1.000
_cell.length_c   1.000
_cell.angle_alpha   90.00
_cell.angle_beta   90.00
_cell.angle_gamma   90.00
#
_symmetry.space_group_name_H-M   'P 1'
#
loop_
_entity.id
_entity.type
_entity.pdbx_description
1 polymer ?
#
loop_
_entity_poly.entity_id
_entity_poly.type
_entity_poly.pdbx_seq_one_letter_code
_entity_poly.pdbx_strand_id
1 'polypeptide(L)'
;INQRVGKICINDSIANLKYFFYVLNQNYIQKYILKEAIGGAQPNISNRQISIIKINIPPLPEQEKIAAILSTWDKAISTTDALLATSRQQKKALMQQLLTGKRRLPGFTGEWKTILLSDIAVRLNERNNGKSDNVVTISAQKGLIRQEEFFNKSIASENLDTYLILHKGQFAYNKSYSIGHPMGAIKRLKLYETGVVTSLYICFDITSRQADANFYEHCFESGLLNAALTKIAAEGGRAHGLLNVRPADFMHISVPLPPLDEQRAIAAVLDAADREIVLLEQKAARLREEKKALMQQLLTGKRRVRL
;
A
#
# COMPACT_ATOMS: atom_id res chain seq x y z
N ILE A 1 12.39 34.80 -11.90
CA ILE A 1 11.18 33.95 -12.06
C ILE A 1 11.11 33.60 -13.52
N ASN A 2 11.11 32.33 -13.85
CA ASN A 2 10.99 31.82 -15.23
C ASN A 2 9.67 32.33 -15.84
N GLN A 3 9.60 32.60 -17.13
CA GLN A 3 8.40 33.06 -17.88
C GLN A 3 7.14 32.18 -17.67
N ARG A 4 7.32 30.97 -17.10
CA ARG A 4 6.27 29.97 -16.84
C ARG A 4 5.75 29.95 -15.39
N VAL A 5 6.24 30.84 -14.53
CA VAL A 5 5.85 30.91 -13.11
C VAL A 5 5.27 32.29 -12.81
N GLY A 6 3.98 32.35 -12.53
CA GLY A 6 3.30 33.56 -12.06
C GLY A 6 3.45 33.71 -10.54
N LYS A 7 3.70 34.92 -10.06
CA LYS A 7 3.62 35.29 -8.65
C LYS A 7 2.36 36.10 -8.42
N ILE A 8 1.50 35.62 -7.51
CA ILE A 8 0.33 36.37 -7.04
C ILE A 8 0.74 37.12 -5.78
N CYS A 9 0.63 38.47 -5.83
CA CYS A 9 0.80 39.34 -4.67
C CYS A 9 -0.58 39.73 -4.15
N ILE A 10 -0.77 39.69 -2.86
CA ILE A 10 -2.01 40.13 -2.21
C ILE A 10 -1.80 41.47 -1.52
N ASN A 11 -2.92 42.19 -1.32
CA ASN A 11 -2.95 43.37 -0.48
C ASN A 11 -3.32 42.94 0.95
N ASP A 12 -2.36 42.98 1.86
CA ASP A 12 -2.50 42.50 3.25
C ASP A 12 -3.56 43.27 4.06
N SER A 13 -4.00 44.49 3.60
CA SER A 13 -5.05 45.22 4.26
C SER A 13 -6.46 44.61 4.06
N ILE A 14 -6.62 43.79 3.04
CA ILE A 14 -7.94 43.20 2.67
C ILE A 14 -7.92 41.67 2.57
N ALA A 15 -6.72 41.08 2.53
CA ALA A 15 -6.57 39.67 2.22
C ALA A 15 -5.49 38.98 3.06
N ASN A 16 -5.80 37.81 3.61
CA ASN A 16 -4.86 36.93 4.30
C ASN A 16 -4.24 35.94 3.33
N LEU A 17 -2.91 35.88 3.25
CA LEU A 17 -2.17 35.02 2.32
C LEU A 17 -2.52 33.52 2.44
N LYS A 18 -2.66 33.01 3.67
CA LYS A 18 -3.00 31.62 3.90
C LYS A 18 -4.46 31.30 3.49
N TYR A 19 -5.38 32.23 3.72
CA TYR A 19 -6.76 32.11 3.25
C TYR A 19 -6.79 31.99 1.72
N PHE A 20 -6.08 32.88 1.03
CA PHE A 20 -5.95 32.86 -0.44
C PHE A 20 -5.33 31.59 -0.96
N PHE A 21 -4.30 31.07 -0.29
CA PHE A 21 -3.72 29.78 -0.64
C PHE A 21 -4.79 28.67 -0.65
N TYR A 22 -5.65 28.60 0.37
CA TYR A 22 -6.73 27.61 0.41
C TYR A 22 -7.81 27.86 -0.65
N VAL A 23 -8.17 29.13 -0.91
CA VAL A 23 -9.14 29.49 -1.95
C VAL A 23 -8.63 29.02 -3.33
N LEU A 24 -7.40 29.35 -3.69
CA LEU A 24 -6.82 29.00 -4.98
C LEU A 24 -6.65 27.48 -5.17
N ASN A 25 -6.52 26.72 -4.08
CA ASN A 25 -6.46 25.26 -4.11
C ASN A 25 -7.84 24.57 -4.10
N GLN A 26 -8.93 25.31 -4.19
CA GLN A 26 -10.26 24.70 -4.34
C GLN A 26 -10.42 24.05 -5.73
N ASN A 27 -11.08 22.90 -5.73
CA ASN A 27 -11.22 22.06 -6.92
C ASN A 27 -11.87 22.80 -8.12
N TYR A 28 -12.85 23.71 -7.85
CA TYR A 28 -13.49 24.47 -8.92
C TYR A 28 -12.54 25.48 -9.56
N ILE A 29 -11.66 26.11 -8.79
CA ILE A 29 -10.63 27.04 -9.30
C ILE A 29 -9.58 26.26 -10.10
N GLN A 30 -9.11 25.15 -9.58
CA GLN A 30 -8.16 24.29 -10.30
C GLN A 30 -8.74 23.79 -11.63
N LYS A 31 -9.99 23.35 -11.62
CA LYS A 31 -10.71 22.97 -12.85
C LYS A 31 -10.86 24.13 -13.83
N TYR A 32 -11.18 25.32 -13.35
CA TYR A 32 -11.24 26.50 -14.19
C TYR A 32 -9.89 26.82 -14.83
N ILE A 33 -8.81 26.84 -14.03
CA ILE A 33 -7.45 27.07 -14.52
C ILE A 33 -7.08 26.06 -15.60
N LEU A 34 -7.34 24.76 -15.37
CA LEU A 34 -7.06 23.71 -16.33
C LEU A 34 -7.90 23.82 -17.62
N LYS A 35 -9.13 24.26 -17.50
CA LYS A 35 -10.04 24.46 -18.65
C LYS A 35 -9.60 25.63 -19.53
N GLU A 36 -9.21 26.75 -18.89
CA GLU A 36 -8.81 27.98 -19.59
C GLU A 36 -7.37 27.93 -20.10
N ALA A 37 -6.54 27.02 -19.57
CA ALA A 37 -5.17 26.86 -20.01
C ALA A 37 -5.12 26.33 -21.44
N ILE A 38 -4.43 27.07 -22.32
CA ILE A 38 -4.29 26.75 -23.75
C ILE A 38 -2.91 26.08 -24.00
N GLY A 39 -2.90 25.03 -24.79
CA GLY A 39 -1.67 24.31 -25.19
C GLY A 39 -1.72 22.81 -24.89
N GLY A 40 -1.33 21.97 -25.84
CA GLY A 40 -1.41 20.51 -25.72
C GLY A 40 -0.42 19.94 -24.71
N ALA A 41 0.89 20.03 -25.00
CA ALA A 41 1.93 19.44 -24.15
C ALA A 41 2.32 20.32 -22.93
N GLN A 42 2.09 21.63 -22.99
CA GLN A 42 2.37 22.58 -21.91
C GLN A 42 1.26 23.63 -21.82
N PRO A 43 0.25 23.40 -20.96
CA PRO A 43 -0.85 24.34 -20.78
C PRO A 43 -0.33 25.68 -20.20
N ASN A 44 -0.75 26.79 -20.81
CA ASN A 44 -0.43 28.14 -20.35
C ASN A 44 -1.72 28.91 -20.03
N ILE A 45 -1.71 29.68 -18.96
CA ILE A 45 -2.78 30.58 -18.57
C ILE A 45 -2.28 32.01 -18.51
N SER A 46 -3.04 32.96 -19.06
CA SER A 46 -2.68 34.38 -19.06
C SER A 46 -3.04 35.05 -17.73
N ASN A 47 -2.36 36.15 -17.41
CA ASN A 47 -2.69 37.00 -16.25
C ASN A 47 -4.14 37.45 -16.27
N ARG A 48 -4.68 37.78 -17.45
CA ARG A 48 -6.08 38.20 -17.63
C ARG A 48 -7.05 37.08 -17.22
N GLN A 49 -6.80 35.85 -17.62
CA GLN A 49 -7.66 34.71 -17.26
C GLN A 49 -7.63 34.42 -15.75
N ILE A 50 -6.49 34.65 -15.08
CA ILE A 50 -6.40 34.52 -13.62
C ILE A 50 -7.14 35.66 -12.93
N SER A 51 -7.00 36.91 -13.42
CA SER A 51 -7.58 38.10 -12.78
C SER A 51 -9.11 38.18 -12.79
N ILE A 52 -9.76 37.46 -13.71
CA ILE A 52 -11.25 37.40 -13.78
C ILE A 52 -11.88 36.31 -12.90
N ILE A 53 -11.07 35.47 -12.23
CA ILE A 53 -11.61 34.45 -11.33
C ILE A 53 -12.28 35.10 -10.16
N LYS A 54 -13.62 34.87 -10.04
CA LYS A 54 -14.40 35.36 -8.91
C LYS A 54 -14.17 34.49 -7.68
N ILE A 55 -13.84 35.10 -6.57
CA ILE A 55 -13.61 34.44 -5.27
C ILE A 55 -14.38 35.17 -4.18
N ASN A 56 -14.78 34.43 -3.14
CA ASN A 56 -15.42 35.02 -1.96
C ASN A 56 -14.34 35.57 -1.03
N ILE A 57 -14.49 36.85 -0.62
CA ILE A 57 -13.54 37.48 0.31
C ILE A 57 -14.36 37.95 1.54
N PRO A 58 -14.40 37.14 2.61
CA PRO A 58 -15.01 37.58 3.87
C PRO A 58 -14.15 38.66 4.57
N PRO A 59 -14.64 39.30 5.63
CA PRO A 59 -13.82 40.23 6.44
C PRO A 59 -12.51 39.61 6.90
N LEU A 60 -11.45 40.40 7.00
CA LEU A 60 -10.08 39.90 7.31
C LEU A 60 -9.99 39.01 8.56
N PRO A 61 -10.66 39.33 9.71
CA PRO A 61 -10.65 38.45 10.88
C PRO A 61 -11.25 37.08 10.62
N GLU A 62 -12.25 36.98 9.74
CA GLU A 62 -12.84 35.70 9.33
C GLU A 62 -11.91 34.91 8.42
N GLN A 63 -11.18 35.56 7.50
CA GLN A 63 -10.17 34.93 6.68
C GLN A 63 -9.04 34.33 7.55
N GLU A 64 -8.58 35.08 8.55
CA GLU A 64 -7.56 34.62 9.50
C GLU A 64 -8.03 33.40 10.30
N LYS A 65 -9.27 33.42 10.77
CA LYS A 65 -9.86 32.31 11.52
C LYS A 65 -10.01 31.05 10.65
N ILE A 66 -10.50 31.21 9.42
CA ILE A 66 -10.60 30.10 8.44
C ILE A 66 -9.22 29.53 8.13
N ALA A 67 -8.25 30.41 7.86
CA ALA A 67 -6.87 29.99 7.59
C ALA A 67 -6.24 29.23 8.77
N ALA A 68 -6.48 29.69 10.00
CA ALA A 68 -6.01 29.02 11.21
C ALA A 68 -6.62 27.63 11.36
N ILE A 69 -7.94 27.50 11.17
CA ILE A 69 -8.65 26.21 11.21
C ILE A 69 -8.03 25.25 10.18
N LEU A 70 -7.96 25.65 8.92
CA LEU A 70 -7.46 24.77 7.85
C LEU A 70 -5.97 24.44 8.02
N SER A 71 -5.16 25.38 8.55
CA SER A 71 -3.74 25.12 8.89
C SER A 71 -3.58 24.07 10.00
N THR A 72 -4.49 24.03 10.96
CA THR A 72 -4.51 23.00 12.01
C THR A 72 -4.73 21.60 11.41
N TRP A 73 -5.63 21.49 10.44
CA TRP A 73 -5.84 20.24 9.70
C TRP A 73 -4.61 19.84 8.88
N ASP A 74 -3.94 20.79 8.22
CA ASP A 74 -2.69 20.50 7.49
C ASP A 74 -1.61 19.98 8.40
N LYS A 75 -1.46 20.58 9.58
CA LYS A 75 -0.50 20.12 10.59
C LYS A 75 -0.85 18.72 11.08
N ALA A 76 -2.13 18.42 11.34
CA ALA A 76 -2.57 17.10 11.75
C ALA A 76 -2.29 16.03 10.66
N ILE A 77 -2.57 16.34 9.39
CA ILE A 77 -2.30 15.46 8.24
C ILE A 77 -0.80 15.22 8.12
N SER A 78 0.02 16.28 8.08
CA SER A 78 1.48 16.15 7.92
C SER A 78 2.13 15.39 9.07
N THR A 79 1.67 15.58 10.31
CA THR A 79 2.14 14.84 11.47
C THR A 79 1.76 13.35 11.36
N THR A 80 0.53 13.05 10.93
CA THR A 80 0.08 11.66 10.76
C THR A 80 0.85 10.97 9.63
N ASP A 81 1.14 11.66 8.53
CA ASP A 81 1.95 11.14 7.42
C ASP A 81 3.40 10.86 7.85
N ALA A 82 3.99 11.74 8.66
CA ALA A 82 5.32 11.54 9.22
C ALA A 82 5.37 10.33 10.17
N LEU A 83 4.37 10.16 11.03
CA LEU A 83 4.23 8.98 11.90
C LEU A 83 4.10 7.70 11.06
N LEU A 84 3.27 7.71 10.03
CA LEU A 84 3.09 6.57 9.12
C LEU A 84 4.41 6.17 8.45
N ALA A 85 5.17 7.15 7.95
CA ALA A 85 6.48 6.89 7.35
C ALA A 85 7.46 6.28 8.37
N THR A 86 7.49 6.79 9.60
CA THR A 86 8.33 6.29 10.69
C THR A 86 7.93 4.86 11.09
N SER A 87 6.63 4.58 11.27
CA SER A 87 6.15 3.23 11.63
C SER A 87 6.48 2.19 10.57
N ARG A 88 6.36 2.55 9.27
CA ARG A 88 6.79 1.68 8.16
C ARG A 88 8.29 1.39 8.18
N GLN A 89 9.11 2.40 8.46
CA GLN A 89 10.56 2.24 8.59
C GLN A 89 10.93 1.38 9.80
N GLN A 90 10.28 1.58 10.93
CA GLN A 90 10.46 0.78 12.14
C GLN A 90 10.07 -0.69 11.90
N LYS A 91 8.90 -0.95 11.29
CA LYS A 91 8.52 -2.33 10.90
C LYS A 91 9.59 -2.98 10.04
N LYS A 92 10.07 -2.29 9.01
CA LYS A 92 11.14 -2.81 8.13
C LYS A 92 12.41 -3.16 8.91
N ALA A 93 12.83 -2.32 9.85
CA ALA A 93 13.99 -2.57 10.70
C ALA A 93 13.76 -3.77 11.65
N LEU A 94 12.57 -3.88 12.26
CA LEU A 94 12.18 -5.02 13.08
C LEU A 94 12.22 -6.33 12.29
N MET A 95 11.66 -6.35 11.08
CA MET A 95 11.70 -7.51 10.20
C MET A 95 13.14 -7.95 9.92
N GLN A 96 14.04 -7.02 9.59
CA GLN A 96 15.45 -7.31 9.31
C GLN A 96 16.20 -7.87 10.52
N GLN A 97 15.82 -7.48 11.71
CA GLN A 97 16.47 -7.92 12.96
C GLN A 97 15.87 -9.21 13.49
N LEU A 98 14.55 -9.28 13.59
CA LEU A 98 13.85 -10.39 14.25
C LEU A 98 13.74 -11.64 13.36
N LEU A 99 13.42 -11.47 12.07
CA LEU A 99 13.26 -12.62 11.15
C LEU A 99 14.58 -13.27 10.72
N THR A 100 15.70 -12.62 11.00
CA THR A 100 17.05 -13.16 10.73
C THR A 100 17.74 -13.69 11.99
N GLY A 101 17.11 -13.55 13.17
CA GLY A 101 17.72 -13.92 14.45
C GLY A 101 18.86 -13.01 14.89
N LYS A 102 19.18 -11.92 14.14
CA LYS A 102 20.22 -10.94 14.54
C LYS A 102 19.90 -10.27 15.87
N ARG A 103 18.64 -10.10 16.16
CA ARG A 103 18.13 -9.67 17.48
C ARG A 103 17.07 -10.66 17.92
N ARG A 104 17.19 -11.13 19.15
CA ARG A 104 16.22 -12.02 19.78
C ARG A 104 15.30 -11.22 20.71
N LEU A 105 14.07 -11.66 20.83
CA LEU A 105 13.16 -11.13 21.83
C LEU A 105 13.62 -11.57 23.24
N PRO A 106 13.36 -10.77 24.28
CA PRO A 106 13.72 -11.16 25.66
C PRO A 106 13.11 -12.52 26.03
N GLY A 107 13.91 -13.34 26.72
CA GLY A 107 13.48 -14.68 27.18
C GLY A 107 13.71 -15.81 26.15
N PHE A 108 14.11 -15.50 24.93
CA PHE A 108 14.43 -16.51 23.92
C PHE A 108 15.92 -16.66 23.72
N THR A 109 16.40 -17.88 23.92
CA THR A 109 17.82 -18.29 23.79
C THR A 109 17.91 -19.56 22.94
N GLY A 110 19.10 -19.97 22.55
CA GLY A 110 19.32 -21.14 21.74
C GLY A 110 19.41 -20.83 20.25
N GLU A 111 19.92 -21.79 19.47
CA GLU A 111 20.14 -21.62 18.04
C GLU A 111 18.88 -21.89 17.23
N TRP A 112 18.70 -21.14 16.15
CA TRP A 112 17.68 -21.42 15.17
C TRP A 112 18.14 -22.51 14.24
N LYS A 113 17.26 -23.44 13.94
CA LYS A 113 17.49 -24.43 12.88
C LYS A 113 17.23 -23.81 11.52
N THR A 114 17.89 -24.33 10.50
CA THR A 114 17.58 -24.05 9.10
C THR A 114 17.04 -25.34 8.49
N ILE A 115 15.89 -25.27 7.86
CA ILE A 115 15.18 -26.40 7.26
C ILE A 115 14.72 -26.07 5.85
N LEU A 116 14.26 -27.05 5.09
CA LEU A 116 13.64 -26.81 3.81
C LEU A 116 12.19 -26.35 3.98
N LEU A 117 11.71 -25.52 3.06
CA LEU A 117 10.30 -25.13 3.07
C LEU A 117 9.38 -26.35 2.96
N SER A 118 9.78 -27.38 2.23
CA SER A 118 9.07 -28.67 2.12
C SER A 118 8.92 -29.42 3.45
N ASP A 119 9.75 -29.14 4.47
CA ASP A 119 9.64 -29.78 5.78
C ASP A 119 8.49 -29.23 6.61
N ILE A 120 8.00 -28.04 6.26
CA ILE A 120 6.91 -27.36 6.99
C ILE A 120 5.70 -27.06 6.12
N ALA A 121 5.82 -27.14 4.82
CA ALA A 121 4.75 -26.77 3.90
C ALA A 121 4.53 -27.84 2.82
N VAL A 122 3.29 -27.94 2.38
CA VAL A 122 2.86 -28.84 1.31
C VAL A 122 2.43 -28.03 0.10
N ARG A 123 2.92 -28.39 -1.08
CA ARG A 123 2.47 -27.81 -2.34
C ARG A 123 1.02 -28.20 -2.63
N LEU A 124 0.22 -27.23 -3.04
CA LEU A 124 -1.18 -27.40 -3.43
C LEU A 124 -1.32 -27.44 -4.95
N ASN A 125 -2.08 -28.41 -5.44
CA ASN A 125 -2.37 -28.61 -6.87
C ASN A 125 -3.86 -28.84 -7.13
N GLU A 126 -4.71 -28.54 -6.15
CA GLU A 126 -6.14 -28.72 -6.29
C GLU A 126 -6.68 -27.80 -7.38
N ARG A 127 -7.38 -28.42 -8.35
CA ARG A 127 -8.05 -27.70 -9.44
C ARG A 127 -9.38 -27.15 -8.96
N ASN A 128 -9.76 -26.01 -9.51
CA ASN A 128 -11.02 -25.36 -9.18
C ASN A 128 -12.23 -26.26 -9.53
N ASN A 129 -12.29 -26.78 -10.75
CA ASN A 129 -13.39 -27.64 -11.20
C ASN A 129 -14.78 -27.11 -10.79
N GLY A 130 -15.00 -25.80 -11.02
CA GLY A 130 -16.28 -25.15 -10.72
C GLY A 130 -16.58 -24.90 -9.23
N LYS A 131 -15.61 -25.10 -8.31
CA LYS A 131 -15.83 -24.95 -6.85
C LYS A 131 -15.93 -23.47 -6.41
N SER A 132 -15.33 -22.55 -7.15
CA SER A 132 -15.34 -21.12 -6.83
C SER A 132 -15.20 -20.27 -8.10
N ASP A 133 -15.89 -19.15 -8.13
CA ASP A 133 -15.80 -18.09 -9.16
C ASP A 133 -14.98 -16.87 -8.69
N ASN A 134 -14.50 -16.90 -7.43
CA ASN A 134 -13.77 -15.81 -6.81
C ASN A 134 -12.32 -15.76 -7.33
N VAL A 135 -12.10 -15.15 -8.50
CA VAL A 135 -10.76 -14.98 -9.05
C VAL A 135 -9.99 -13.92 -8.27
N VAL A 136 -8.84 -14.33 -7.71
CA VAL A 136 -7.98 -13.45 -6.92
C VAL A 136 -6.61 -13.27 -7.59
N THR A 137 -6.02 -12.12 -7.33
CA THR A 137 -4.66 -11.78 -7.76
C THR A 137 -3.85 -11.22 -6.61
N ILE A 138 -2.52 -11.29 -6.71
CA ILE A 138 -1.63 -10.72 -5.69
C ILE A 138 -1.46 -9.23 -5.93
N SER A 139 -1.94 -8.44 -4.96
CA SER A 139 -1.55 -7.04 -4.77
C SER A 139 -0.39 -6.99 -3.77
N ALA A 140 0.69 -6.29 -4.11
CA ALA A 140 1.82 -6.11 -3.20
C ALA A 140 1.41 -5.49 -1.84
N GLN A 141 0.42 -4.60 -1.85
CA GLN A 141 -0.04 -3.86 -0.67
C GLN A 141 -1.24 -4.50 0.04
N LYS A 142 -2.18 -5.08 -0.73
CA LYS A 142 -3.47 -5.55 -0.19
C LYS A 142 -3.55 -7.07 -0.02
N GLY A 143 -2.49 -7.81 -0.40
CA GLY A 143 -2.50 -9.27 -0.36
C GLY A 143 -3.25 -9.90 -1.55
N LEU A 144 -3.91 -11.02 -1.35
CA LEU A 144 -4.77 -11.67 -2.35
C LEU A 144 -6.15 -10.99 -2.34
N ILE A 145 -6.44 -10.24 -3.40
CA ILE A 145 -7.69 -9.49 -3.59
C ILE A 145 -8.38 -9.92 -4.89
N ARG A 146 -9.65 -9.61 -5.03
CA ARG A 146 -10.38 -9.90 -6.26
C ARG A 146 -9.71 -9.23 -7.44
N GLN A 147 -9.63 -9.96 -8.55
CA GLN A 147 -8.99 -9.47 -9.76
C GLN A 147 -9.70 -8.24 -10.33
N GLU A 148 -11.01 -8.17 -10.22
CA GLU A 148 -11.82 -7.03 -10.65
C GLU A 148 -11.51 -5.75 -9.85
N GLU A 149 -11.25 -5.88 -8.56
CA GLU A 149 -10.86 -4.75 -7.69
C GLU A 149 -9.46 -4.22 -8.03
N PHE A 150 -8.59 -5.09 -8.56
CA PHE A 150 -7.22 -4.72 -8.92
C PHE A 150 -7.13 -4.06 -10.29
N PHE A 151 -7.83 -4.59 -11.30
CA PHE A 151 -7.72 -4.17 -12.69
C PHE A 151 -8.90 -3.33 -13.20
N ASN A 152 -9.94 -3.09 -12.39
CA ASN A 152 -11.22 -2.49 -12.78
C ASN A 152 -11.91 -3.19 -13.95
N LYS A 153 -11.55 -4.46 -14.22
CA LYS A 153 -12.13 -5.32 -15.25
C LYS A 153 -11.80 -6.78 -14.95
N SER A 154 -12.62 -7.71 -15.45
CA SER A 154 -12.28 -9.13 -15.48
C SER A 154 -11.22 -9.40 -16.56
N ILE A 155 -10.14 -10.09 -16.18
CA ILE A 155 -9.05 -10.52 -17.08
C ILE A 155 -8.98 -12.05 -17.11
N ALA A 156 -9.63 -12.73 -16.17
CA ALA A 156 -9.65 -14.19 -16.11
C ALA A 156 -10.30 -14.81 -17.36
N SER A 157 -9.90 -16.03 -17.68
CA SER A 157 -10.57 -16.86 -18.68
C SER A 157 -12.01 -17.13 -18.24
N GLU A 158 -12.92 -17.31 -19.21
CA GLU A 158 -14.30 -17.74 -18.92
C GLU A 158 -14.33 -19.13 -18.26
N ASN A 159 -13.38 -20.00 -18.61
CA ASN A 159 -13.23 -21.31 -17.97
C ASN A 159 -12.17 -21.26 -16.87
N LEU A 160 -12.62 -21.41 -15.61
CA LEU A 160 -11.78 -21.39 -14.42
C LEU A 160 -11.42 -22.81 -13.92
N ASP A 161 -11.84 -23.88 -14.57
CA ASP A 161 -11.65 -25.26 -14.09
C ASP A 161 -10.17 -25.64 -13.95
N THR A 162 -9.33 -25.10 -14.84
CA THR A 162 -7.87 -25.34 -14.83
C THR A 162 -7.11 -24.50 -13.82
N TYR A 163 -7.76 -23.51 -13.20
CA TYR A 163 -7.16 -22.68 -12.16
C TYR A 163 -6.97 -23.49 -10.87
N LEU A 164 -6.08 -23.01 -10.01
CA LEU A 164 -5.85 -23.59 -8.69
C LEU A 164 -6.78 -22.92 -7.68
N ILE A 165 -7.42 -23.73 -6.83
CA ILE A 165 -8.20 -23.22 -5.71
C ILE A 165 -7.33 -23.07 -4.46
N LEU A 166 -7.53 -21.98 -3.74
CA LEU A 166 -6.94 -21.69 -2.44
C LEU A 166 -8.06 -21.59 -1.40
N HIS A 167 -7.80 -22.09 -0.23
CA HIS A 167 -8.60 -21.87 0.96
C HIS A 167 -7.98 -20.83 1.88
N LYS A 168 -8.79 -20.21 2.71
CA LYS A 168 -8.33 -19.22 3.68
C LYS A 168 -7.17 -19.75 4.54
N GLY A 169 -6.12 -18.96 4.66
CA GLY A 169 -4.91 -19.36 5.37
C GLY A 169 -3.78 -19.83 4.44
N GLN A 170 -4.09 -20.30 3.25
CA GLN A 170 -3.13 -20.83 2.28
C GLN A 170 -2.39 -19.72 1.52
N PHE A 171 -1.24 -20.06 0.97
CA PHE A 171 -0.32 -19.13 0.32
C PHE A 171 -0.27 -19.34 -1.19
N ALA A 172 -0.05 -18.22 -1.89
CA ALA A 172 0.29 -18.23 -3.32
C ALA A 172 1.54 -17.38 -3.58
N TYR A 173 2.44 -17.90 -4.41
CA TYR A 173 3.59 -17.18 -4.93
C TYR A 173 3.35 -16.83 -6.39
N ASN A 174 3.29 -15.54 -6.68
CA ASN A 174 3.29 -15.01 -8.04
C ASN A 174 4.73 -14.74 -8.48
N LYS A 175 5.20 -15.42 -9.49
CA LYS A 175 6.56 -15.33 -10.05
C LYS A 175 6.80 -14.08 -10.89
N SER A 176 5.81 -13.19 -11.02
CA SER A 176 5.95 -11.97 -11.83
C SER A 176 6.70 -10.88 -11.07
N TYR A 177 7.63 -10.22 -11.77
CA TYR A 177 8.27 -9.02 -11.27
C TYR A 177 7.22 -7.91 -11.02
N SER A 178 7.35 -7.23 -9.89
CA SER A 178 6.62 -6.00 -9.62
C SER A 178 7.48 -5.01 -8.84
N ILE A 179 7.12 -3.73 -8.88
CA ILE A 179 7.84 -2.68 -8.15
C ILE A 179 7.88 -3.03 -6.65
N GLY A 180 9.08 -3.08 -6.08
CA GLY A 180 9.29 -3.48 -4.68
C GLY A 180 9.37 -4.99 -4.44
N HIS A 181 9.04 -5.83 -5.44
CA HIS A 181 9.12 -7.30 -5.37
C HIS A 181 9.87 -7.86 -6.59
N PRO A 182 11.21 -7.72 -6.62
CA PRO A 182 12.01 -8.12 -7.78
C PRO A 182 12.00 -9.63 -8.03
N MET A 183 11.73 -10.43 -7.01
CA MET A 183 11.65 -11.89 -7.07
C MET A 183 10.20 -12.40 -6.95
N GLY A 184 9.22 -11.58 -7.37
CA GLY A 184 7.82 -11.91 -7.22
C GLY A 184 7.30 -11.69 -5.80
N ALA A 185 6.05 -12.05 -5.55
CA ALA A 185 5.41 -11.83 -4.25
C ALA A 185 4.69 -13.09 -3.75
N ILE A 186 4.88 -13.39 -2.48
CA ILE A 186 4.17 -14.47 -1.78
C ILE A 186 3.14 -13.82 -0.87
N LYS A 187 1.88 -14.23 -0.97
CA LYS A 187 0.80 -13.70 -0.14
C LYS A 187 -0.12 -14.81 0.34
N ARG A 188 -0.72 -14.59 1.51
CA ARG A 188 -1.66 -15.49 2.15
C ARG A 188 -3.09 -15.05 1.84
N LEU A 189 -3.98 -16.01 1.58
CA LEU A 189 -5.41 -15.74 1.42
C LEU A 189 -6.05 -15.49 2.80
N LYS A 190 -6.42 -14.24 3.08
CA LYS A 190 -7.01 -13.82 4.36
C LYS A 190 -8.44 -13.30 4.25
N LEU A 191 -8.76 -12.67 3.12
CA LEU A 191 -10.00 -11.90 2.96
C LEU A 191 -11.21 -12.75 2.58
N TYR A 192 -10.99 -13.90 1.96
CA TYR A 192 -12.04 -14.76 1.42
C TYR A 192 -11.86 -16.18 1.91
N GLU A 193 -12.95 -16.94 2.02
CA GLU A 193 -12.91 -18.37 2.40
C GLU A 193 -12.27 -19.20 1.30
N THR A 194 -12.54 -18.86 0.02
CA THR A 194 -11.91 -19.47 -1.16
C THR A 194 -11.50 -18.40 -2.16
N GLY A 195 -10.49 -18.71 -2.95
CA GLY A 195 -10.06 -17.89 -4.09
C GLY A 195 -9.39 -18.75 -5.14
N VAL A 196 -9.55 -18.40 -6.42
CA VAL A 196 -8.90 -19.13 -7.52
C VAL A 196 -7.82 -18.27 -8.15
N VAL A 197 -6.68 -18.89 -8.43
CA VAL A 197 -5.52 -18.26 -9.07
C VAL A 197 -5.09 -19.05 -10.29
N THR A 198 -4.47 -18.39 -11.25
CA THR A 198 -3.92 -19.06 -12.41
C THR A 198 -2.91 -20.13 -12.01
N SER A 199 -2.81 -21.21 -12.80
CA SER A 199 -1.82 -22.29 -12.63
C SER A 199 -0.35 -21.85 -12.74
N LEU A 200 -0.09 -20.61 -13.13
CA LEU A 200 1.25 -20.02 -13.12
C LEU A 200 1.77 -19.72 -11.70
N TYR A 201 0.88 -19.63 -10.72
CA TYR A 201 1.25 -19.43 -9.31
C TYR A 201 1.70 -20.76 -8.68
N ILE A 202 2.59 -20.66 -7.69
CA ILE A 202 2.91 -21.79 -6.82
C ILE A 202 2.08 -21.63 -5.55
N CYS A 203 1.12 -22.53 -5.36
CA CYS A 203 0.24 -22.56 -4.20
C CYS A 203 0.78 -23.56 -3.17
N PHE A 204 0.72 -23.21 -1.90
CA PHE A 204 1.19 -24.07 -0.81
C PHE A 204 0.50 -23.75 0.51
N ASP A 205 0.57 -24.68 1.45
CA ASP A 205 0.05 -24.53 2.81
C ASP A 205 1.11 -24.90 3.84
N ILE A 206 1.17 -24.16 4.95
CA ILE A 206 2.04 -24.48 6.08
C ILE A 206 1.27 -25.44 7.00
N THR A 207 1.68 -26.70 6.99
CA THR A 207 0.93 -27.78 7.67
C THR A 207 1.64 -28.33 8.91
N SER A 208 2.94 -28.02 9.07
CA SER A 208 3.72 -28.51 10.21
C SER A 208 3.30 -27.84 11.51
N ARG A 209 3.15 -28.65 12.57
CA ARG A 209 2.88 -28.16 13.94
C ARG A 209 4.05 -27.36 14.54
N GLN A 210 5.24 -27.42 13.94
CA GLN A 210 6.43 -26.67 14.37
C GLN A 210 6.53 -25.30 13.72
N ALA A 211 5.63 -24.96 12.80
CA ALA A 211 5.65 -23.75 12.01
C ALA A 211 4.42 -22.88 12.25
N ASP A 212 4.63 -21.61 12.55
CA ASP A 212 3.57 -20.62 12.67
C ASP A 212 3.39 -19.88 11.35
N ALA A 213 2.21 -19.97 10.75
CA ALA A 213 1.92 -19.39 9.44
C ALA A 213 2.03 -17.85 9.42
N ASN A 214 1.79 -17.16 10.56
CA ASN A 214 1.94 -15.71 10.63
C ASN A 214 3.41 -15.32 10.61
N PHE A 215 4.28 -16.07 11.32
CA PHE A 215 5.72 -15.86 11.26
C PHE A 215 6.25 -15.99 9.83
N TYR A 216 5.88 -17.05 9.13
CA TYR A 216 6.33 -17.28 7.76
C TYR A 216 5.73 -16.28 6.78
N GLU A 217 4.52 -15.78 6.99
CA GLU A 217 3.98 -14.67 6.21
C GLU A 217 4.91 -13.44 6.26
N HIS A 218 5.37 -13.05 7.45
CA HIS A 218 6.34 -11.98 7.61
C HIS A 218 7.71 -12.32 6.99
N CYS A 219 8.18 -13.57 7.08
CA CYS A 219 9.38 -14.02 6.40
C CYS A 219 9.28 -13.81 4.88
N PHE A 220 8.16 -14.19 4.28
CA PHE A 220 7.93 -14.04 2.85
C PHE A 220 7.81 -12.57 2.43
N GLU A 221 7.19 -11.73 3.25
CA GLU A 221 7.08 -10.29 3.00
C GLU A 221 8.40 -9.53 3.16
N SER A 222 9.29 -10.01 4.02
CA SER A 222 10.56 -9.34 4.33
C SER A 222 11.58 -9.30 3.17
N GLY A 223 11.37 -10.14 2.16
CA GLY A 223 12.35 -10.40 1.10
C GLY A 223 13.48 -11.35 1.53
N LEU A 224 13.35 -12.02 2.68
CA LEU A 224 14.34 -12.99 3.18
C LEU A 224 14.68 -14.07 2.14
N LEU A 225 13.69 -14.51 1.35
CA LEU A 225 13.85 -15.50 0.31
C LEU A 225 14.46 -14.97 -1.00
N ASN A 226 14.63 -13.66 -1.18
CA ASN A 226 15.05 -13.08 -2.45
C ASN A 226 16.39 -13.64 -2.94
N ALA A 227 17.38 -13.81 -2.05
CA ALA A 227 18.68 -14.36 -2.42
C ALA A 227 18.59 -15.83 -2.89
N ALA A 228 17.78 -16.65 -2.22
CA ALA A 228 17.53 -18.03 -2.62
C ALA A 228 16.73 -18.10 -3.93
N LEU A 229 15.69 -17.27 -4.07
CA LEU A 229 14.90 -17.16 -5.30
C LEU A 229 15.76 -16.72 -6.49
N THR A 230 16.71 -15.80 -6.30
CA THR A 230 17.65 -15.40 -7.36
C THR A 230 18.52 -16.57 -7.84
N LYS A 231 18.97 -17.43 -6.93
CA LYS A 231 19.79 -18.59 -7.29
C LYS A 231 19.04 -19.65 -8.08
N ILE A 232 17.74 -19.86 -7.78
CA ILE A 232 16.91 -20.86 -8.45
C ILE A 232 16.15 -20.33 -9.67
N ALA A 233 16.04 -19.01 -9.81
CA ALA A 233 15.50 -18.41 -11.02
C ALA A 233 16.52 -18.62 -12.15
N ALA A 234 16.34 -19.65 -12.97
CA ALA A 234 17.24 -19.96 -14.06
C ALA A 234 17.47 -18.74 -14.96
N GLU A 235 18.72 -18.54 -15.38
CA GLU A 235 19.12 -17.60 -16.42
C GLU A 235 18.56 -18.06 -17.77
N GLY A 236 17.29 -17.87 -17.99
CA GLY A 236 16.65 -18.23 -19.25
C GLY A 236 15.52 -17.25 -19.54
N GLY A 237 15.54 -16.70 -20.74
CA GLY A 237 14.69 -15.69 -21.31
C GLY A 237 13.43 -15.38 -20.48
N ARG A 238 13.42 -14.22 -19.86
CA ARG A 238 12.24 -13.67 -19.19
C ARG A 238 11.18 -13.34 -20.21
N ALA A 239 10.47 -14.36 -20.68
CA ALA A 239 9.28 -14.12 -21.49
C ALA A 239 8.27 -13.40 -20.57
N HIS A 240 7.92 -12.17 -20.92
CA HIS A 240 6.88 -11.38 -20.26
C HIS A 240 7.09 -11.08 -18.75
N GLY A 241 8.34 -10.99 -18.25
CA GLY A 241 8.63 -10.63 -16.86
C GLY A 241 8.35 -11.73 -15.82
N LEU A 242 8.08 -12.97 -16.26
CA LEU A 242 7.94 -14.11 -15.36
C LEU A 242 9.32 -14.71 -15.02
N LEU A 243 9.54 -14.96 -13.74
CA LEU A 243 10.72 -15.69 -13.26
C LEU A 243 10.54 -17.18 -13.56
N ASN A 244 11.62 -17.82 -14.05
CA ASN A 244 11.62 -19.25 -14.28
C ASN A 244 11.97 -20.02 -13.00
N VAL A 245 11.02 -20.08 -12.06
CA VAL A 245 11.14 -20.80 -10.79
C VAL A 245 10.28 -22.05 -10.87
N ARG A 246 10.93 -23.23 -10.80
CA ARG A 246 10.19 -24.51 -10.76
C ARG A 246 9.61 -24.72 -9.36
N PRO A 247 8.39 -25.28 -9.24
CA PRO A 247 7.78 -25.52 -7.93
C PRO A 247 8.63 -26.40 -6.99
N ALA A 248 9.31 -27.41 -7.52
CA ALA A 248 10.20 -28.26 -6.71
C ALA A 248 11.34 -27.45 -6.11
N ASP A 249 12.02 -26.61 -6.91
CA ASP A 249 13.14 -25.79 -6.45
C ASP A 249 12.67 -24.77 -5.39
N PHE A 250 11.46 -24.20 -5.58
CA PHE A 250 10.86 -23.30 -4.60
C PHE A 250 10.62 -24.00 -3.25
N MET A 251 10.11 -25.21 -3.25
CA MET A 251 9.87 -25.99 -2.02
C MET A 251 11.19 -26.44 -1.34
N HIS A 252 12.31 -26.47 -2.05
CA HIS A 252 13.65 -26.79 -1.50
C HIS A 252 14.41 -25.56 -1.00
N ILE A 253 13.80 -24.37 -0.96
CA ILE A 253 14.40 -23.19 -0.35
C ILE A 253 14.55 -23.40 1.16
N SER A 254 15.73 -23.07 1.67
CA SER A 254 16.01 -23.08 3.10
C SER A 254 15.34 -21.89 3.81
N VAL A 255 14.70 -22.17 4.93
CA VAL A 255 14.01 -21.18 5.77
C VAL A 255 14.44 -21.34 7.24
N PRO A 256 14.46 -20.26 8.04
CA PRO A 256 14.76 -20.36 9.47
C PRO A 256 13.60 -21.02 10.23
N LEU A 257 13.94 -21.84 11.22
CA LEU A 257 13.00 -22.48 12.14
C LEU A 257 13.38 -22.14 13.58
N PRO A 258 12.93 -20.99 14.12
CA PRO A 258 12.98 -20.72 15.55
C PRO A 258 12.08 -21.68 16.36
N PRO A 259 12.24 -21.76 17.69
CA PRO A 259 11.22 -22.38 18.54
C PRO A 259 9.84 -21.79 18.29
N LEU A 260 8.78 -22.61 18.32
CA LEU A 260 7.42 -22.19 17.96
C LEU A 260 6.93 -20.98 18.75
N ASP A 261 7.21 -20.94 20.06
CA ASP A 261 6.80 -19.82 20.91
C ASP A 261 7.51 -18.51 20.53
N GLU A 262 8.76 -18.60 20.06
CA GLU A 262 9.47 -17.44 19.53
C GLU A 262 8.90 -16.97 18.18
N GLN A 263 8.56 -17.91 17.28
CA GLN A 263 7.88 -17.58 16.03
C GLN A 263 6.60 -16.77 16.30
N ARG A 264 5.77 -17.25 17.23
CA ARG A 264 4.53 -16.58 17.64
C ARG A 264 4.77 -15.21 18.26
N ALA A 265 5.79 -15.09 19.12
CA ALA A 265 6.15 -13.81 19.73
C ALA A 265 6.62 -12.79 18.69
N ILE A 266 7.46 -13.21 17.74
CA ILE A 266 7.93 -12.35 16.63
C ILE A 266 6.75 -11.94 15.75
N ALA A 267 5.91 -12.88 15.37
CA ALA A 267 4.71 -12.60 14.56
C ALA A 267 3.80 -11.58 15.28
N ALA A 268 3.55 -11.74 16.57
CA ALA A 268 2.73 -10.82 17.35
C ALA A 268 3.26 -9.38 17.36
N VAL A 269 4.60 -9.20 17.45
CA VAL A 269 5.25 -7.88 17.37
C VAL A 269 5.06 -7.25 15.99
N LEU A 270 5.27 -8.03 14.92
CA LEU A 270 5.14 -7.55 13.55
C LEU A 270 3.67 -7.29 13.16
N ASP A 271 2.74 -8.14 13.61
CA ASP A 271 1.30 -7.92 13.45
C ASP A 271 0.82 -6.65 14.18
N ALA A 272 1.40 -6.34 15.35
CA ALA A 272 1.10 -5.10 16.06
C ALA A 272 1.56 -3.87 15.26
N ALA A 273 2.76 -3.94 14.67
CA ALA A 273 3.26 -2.88 13.78
C ALA A 273 2.39 -2.71 12.52
N ASP A 274 1.87 -3.80 11.94
CA ASP A 274 0.94 -3.73 10.82
C ASP A 274 -0.39 -3.07 11.20
N ARG A 275 -0.94 -3.43 12.36
CA ARG A 275 -2.17 -2.80 12.87
C ARG A 275 -1.99 -1.30 13.07
N GLU A 276 -0.86 -0.88 13.63
CA GLU A 276 -0.54 0.55 13.80
C GLU A 276 -0.48 1.28 12.45
N ILE A 277 0.21 0.71 11.46
CA ILE A 277 0.31 1.27 10.10
C ILE A 277 -1.09 1.44 9.48
N VAL A 278 -1.94 0.40 9.55
CA VAL A 278 -3.31 0.46 9.01
C VAL A 278 -4.14 1.55 9.71
N LEU A 279 -4.05 1.68 11.02
CA LEU A 279 -4.77 2.72 11.77
C LEU A 279 -4.29 4.13 11.39
N LEU A 280 -2.99 4.33 11.18
CA LEU A 280 -2.43 5.61 10.73
C LEU A 280 -2.87 5.94 9.30
N GLU A 281 -2.93 4.97 8.39
CA GLU A 281 -3.45 5.14 7.03
C GLU A 281 -4.92 5.57 7.02
N GLN A 282 -5.75 4.90 7.82
CA GLN A 282 -7.16 5.24 7.97
C GLN A 282 -7.34 6.64 8.56
N LYS A 283 -6.55 6.99 9.59
CA LYS A 283 -6.56 8.32 10.20
C LYS A 283 -6.16 9.40 9.20
N ALA A 284 -5.10 9.19 8.42
CA ALA A 284 -4.67 10.14 7.40
C ALA A 284 -5.73 10.34 6.30
N ALA A 285 -6.36 9.26 5.84
CA ALA A 285 -7.45 9.33 4.87
C ALA A 285 -8.65 10.11 5.41
N ARG A 286 -9.09 9.81 6.63
CA ARG A 286 -10.19 10.51 7.30
C ARG A 286 -9.90 12.00 7.48
N LEU A 287 -8.72 12.39 7.95
CA LEU A 287 -8.32 13.78 8.12
C LEU A 287 -8.37 14.54 6.77
N ARG A 288 -7.95 13.92 5.67
CA ARG A 288 -8.02 14.53 4.33
C ARG A 288 -9.46 14.76 3.87
N GLU A 289 -10.35 13.80 4.08
CA GLU A 289 -11.78 13.94 3.72
C GLU A 289 -12.47 15.00 4.59
N GLU A 290 -12.23 15.03 5.89
CA GLU A 290 -12.77 16.02 6.80
C GLU A 290 -12.28 17.43 6.44
N LYS A 291 -10.99 17.61 6.15
CA LYS A 291 -10.44 18.89 5.67
C LYS A 291 -11.11 19.33 4.37
N LYS A 292 -11.27 18.41 3.41
CA LYS A 292 -11.94 18.69 2.14
C LYS A 292 -13.38 19.17 2.34
N ALA A 293 -14.14 18.52 3.22
CA ALA A 293 -15.50 18.92 3.57
C ALA A 293 -15.53 20.30 4.25
N LEU A 294 -14.60 20.58 5.17
CA LEU A 294 -14.47 21.90 5.80
C LEU A 294 -14.15 23.00 4.78
N MET A 295 -13.21 22.76 3.87
CA MET A 295 -12.89 23.71 2.80
C MET A 295 -14.11 24.04 1.96
N GLN A 296 -14.93 23.04 1.59
CA GLN A 296 -16.17 23.27 0.84
C GLN A 296 -17.19 24.14 1.60
N GLN A 297 -17.26 24.01 2.92
CA GLN A 297 -18.20 24.79 3.74
C GLN A 297 -17.68 26.21 4.02
N LEU A 298 -16.43 26.34 4.46
CA LEU A 298 -15.87 27.59 4.94
C LEU A 298 -15.49 28.55 3.80
N LEU A 299 -14.83 28.04 2.76
CA LEU A 299 -14.34 28.88 1.65
C LEU A 299 -15.46 29.30 0.68
N THR A 300 -16.60 28.63 0.69
CA THR A 300 -17.76 29.01 -0.11
C THR A 300 -18.76 29.88 0.68
N GLY A 301 -18.52 30.11 1.98
CA GLY A 301 -19.43 30.88 2.84
C GLY A 301 -20.70 30.13 3.24
N LYS A 302 -20.86 28.84 2.89
CA LYS A 302 -21.97 27.99 3.34
C LYS A 302 -22.06 27.89 4.86
N ARG A 303 -20.89 27.94 5.51
CA ARG A 303 -20.76 28.01 6.96
C ARG A 303 -19.82 29.14 7.33
N ARG A 304 -20.30 30.04 8.22
CA ARG A 304 -19.50 31.14 8.75
C ARG A 304 -18.81 30.71 10.05
N VAL A 305 -17.63 31.23 10.29
CA VAL A 305 -16.93 31.06 11.58
C VAL A 305 -17.40 32.12 12.58
N ARG A 306 -17.49 31.75 13.83
CA ARG A 306 -17.68 32.71 14.93
C ARG A 306 -16.35 33.34 15.26
N LEU A 307 -16.30 34.65 15.25
CA LEU A 307 -15.11 35.44 15.61
C LEU A 307 -14.94 35.46 17.14
#